data_2407f4adbcfa2a5f59927a2e0c6fc78c
#
_entry.id   2407f4adbcfa2a5f59927a2e0c6fc78c
#
_cell.length_a   1.000
_cell.length_b   1.000
_cell.length_c   1.000
_cell.angle_alpha   90.00
_cell.angle_beta   90.00
_cell.angle_gamma   90.00
#
_symmetry.space_group_name_H-M   'P 1'
#
loop_
_entity.id
_entity.type
_entity.pdbx_description
1 polymer ?
#
loop_
_entity_poly.entity_id
_entity_poly.type
_entity_poly.pdbx_seq_one_letter_code
_entity_poly.pdbx_strand_id
1 'polypeptide(L)'
;MFKILLFFSVCQLYAFSLKAYSLLTHEAIIDVSWAKSIQPLLLLKYPKTSPEQLLEAHSYAYGGAIMPDVGYSPFGSMIYTDFVHNVRSGDYVNALLEEAETLNEYAFALGSLAHYMADNYGHLLGTNVAVPLMYPKIKHEFGEVVTYADDKLSHSRMELAFDVLQTARGNYASKNYHDFIGFNVARPVIEKAFYRTYGMDVNGVFGDMGLAISTFRWTIKTFLPNIVKTAWASKKNELRKHNPSLTAKRFSYRMRNRTYYHEFGKGHQKAGFFPTIIAYLVPLLPKIGPLAKLRFKAPSAEAERLFIKSFDTTLVHYQSALSRLQTTPFLSLPNRTLDTGHKTVMGEYSIADNNYREFLLMLYEKKFENLSPEIRNNLISFYNSIRIPAVKNKKEAKKWQAVEEALTALRAPAPQYIY
;
A
#
# COMPACT_ATOMS: atom_id res chain seq x y z
N MET A 1 -8.98 -36.45 -5.10
CA MET A 1 -7.62 -36.09 -5.54
C MET A 1 -7.61 -34.94 -6.55
N PHE A 2 -8.35 -35.00 -7.65
CA PHE A 2 -8.38 -33.94 -8.69
C PHE A 2 -8.83 -32.56 -8.14
N LYS A 3 -9.85 -32.49 -7.28
CA LYS A 3 -10.34 -31.25 -6.64
C LYS A 3 -9.32 -30.65 -5.65
N ILE A 4 -8.48 -31.48 -5.03
CA ILE A 4 -7.41 -31.03 -4.13
C ILE A 4 -6.24 -30.49 -4.95
N LEU A 5 -5.89 -31.13 -6.06
CA LEU A 5 -4.88 -30.66 -7.01
C LEU A 5 -5.31 -29.35 -7.69
N LEU A 6 -6.57 -29.23 -8.10
CA LEU A 6 -7.13 -27.99 -8.64
C LEU A 6 -7.11 -26.87 -7.60
N PHE A 7 -7.42 -27.18 -6.33
CA PHE A 7 -7.33 -26.24 -5.22
C PHE A 7 -5.89 -25.79 -4.94
N PHE A 8 -4.90 -26.71 -4.98
CA PHE A 8 -3.48 -26.36 -4.87
C PHE A 8 -2.99 -25.53 -6.08
N SER A 9 -3.46 -25.82 -7.29
CA SER A 9 -3.13 -25.04 -8.48
C SER A 9 -3.74 -23.64 -8.42
N VAL A 10 -4.96 -23.50 -7.93
CA VAL A 10 -5.60 -22.19 -7.73
C VAL A 10 -4.90 -21.40 -6.62
N CYS A 11 -4.47 -22.05 -5.52
CA CYS A 11 -3.66 -21.39 -4.48
C CYS A 11 -2.26 -20.99 -4.96
N GLN A 12 -1.67 -21.70 -5.93
CA GLN A 12 -0.39 -21.33 -6.53
C GLN A 12 -0.52 -20.16 -7.53
N LEU A 13 -1.68 -20.00 -8.17
CA LEU A 13 -1.93 -18.89 -9.10
C LEU A 13 -2.15 -17.55 -8.39
N TYR A 14 -2.59 -17.58 -7.14
CA TYR A 14 -2.69 -16.37 -6.31
C TYR A 14 -1.50 -16.31 -5.34
N ALA A 15 -0.36 -15.86 -5.86
CA ALA A 15 0.77 -15.49 -5.03
C ALA A 15 0.36 -14.32 -4.12
N PHE A 16 0.00 -14.62 -2.87
CA PHE A 16 -0.18 -13.60 -1.83
C PHE A 16 1.12 -12.82 -1.66
N SER A 17 1.25 -11.74 -2.36
CA SER A 17 2.34 -10.80 -2.14
C SER A 17 1.88 -9.83 -1.06
N LEU A 18 2.15 -10.15 0.21
CA LEU A 18 2.13 -9.13 1.25
C LEU A 18 3.32 -8.21 0.95
N LYS A 19 3.05 -7.06 0.43
CA LYS A 19 3.98 -5.94 0.26
C LYS A 19 3.54 -4.82 1.16
N ALA A 20 4.45 -3.95 1.33
CA ALA A 20 4.46 -2.65 1.96
C ALA A 20 4.90 -2.67 3.42
N TYR A 21 5.44 -1.55 3.81
CA TYR A 21 5.54 -1.10 5.20
C TYR A 21 4.28 -1.60 5.90
N SER A 22 4.37 -2.66 6.65
CA SER A 22 3.26 -3.62 6.83
C SER A 22 1.95 -2.93 7.22
N LEU A 23 0.83 -3.49 6.83
CA LEU A 23 -0.53 -2.95 7.01
C LEU A 23 -0.79 -2.38 8.42
N LEU A 24 -0.22 -2.99 9.46
CA LEU A 24 -0.38 -2.56 10.84
C LEU A 24 0.36 -1.26 11.15
N THR A 25 1.48 -1.04 10.51
CA THR A 25 2.24 0.22 10.64
C THR A 25 1.47 1.38 10.03
N HIS A 26 0.83 1.20 8.87
CA HIS A 26 0.00 2.24 8.26
C HIS A 26 -1.20 2.61 9.14
N GLU A 27 -1.89 1.64 9.73
CA GLU A 27 -2.98 1.88 10.67
C GLU A 27 -2.48 2.55 11.95
N ALA A 28 -1.30 2.17 12.46
CA ALA A 28 -0.71 2.78 13.66
C ALA A 28 -0.38 4.27 13.46
N ILE A 29 0.03 4.68 12.26
CA ILE A 29 0.24 6.11 11.93
C ILE A 29 -1.06 6.89 12.03
N ILE A 30 -2.17 6.32 11.55
CA ILE A 30 -3.50 6.93 11.70
C ILE A 30 -3.86 7.06 13.18
N ASP A 31 -3.70 6.00 13.98
CA ASP A 31 -4.05 6.02 15.42
C ASP A 31 -3.28 7.08 16.20
N VAL A 32 -1.95 7.13 15.99
CA VAL A 32 -1.09 8.12 16.68
C VAL A 32 -1.46 9.55 16.29
N SER A 33 -1.89 9.77 15.05
CA SER A 33 -2.21 11.08 14.50
C SER A 33 -3.69 11.47 14.69
N TRP A 34 -4.57 10.50 15.05
CA TRP A 34 -6.02 10.70 15.03
C TRP A 34 -6.47 11.84 15.91
N ALA A 35 -6.28 11.71 17.22
CA ALA A 35 -6.84 12.64 18.19
C ALA A 35 -6.21 14.05 18.12
N LYS A 36 -4.94 14.13 17.76
CA LYS A 36 -4.19 15.40 17.79
C LYS A 36 -4.18 16.16 16.48
N SER A 37 -4.38 15.48 15.34
CA SER A 37 -4.19 16.09 14.04
C SER A 37 -5.31 15.80 13.04
N ILE A 38 -5.72 14.53 12.86
CA ILE A 38 -6.74 14.15 11.87
C ILE A 38 -8.13 14.63 12.31
N GLN A 39 -8.57 14.24 13.50
CA GLN A 39 -9.88 14.60 14.03
C GLN A 39 -10.10 16.12 14.11
N PRO A 40 -9.16 16.95 14.63
CA PRO A 40 -9.31 18.39 14.59
C PRO A 40 -9.44 18.96 13.18
N LEU A 41 -8.68 18.44 12.21
CA LEU A 41 -8.77 18.86 10.83
C LEU A 41 -10.12 18.49 10.17
N LEU A 42 -10.64 17.29 10.48
CA LEU A 42 -11.99 16.89 10.05
C LEU A 42 -13.06 17.79 10.64
N LEU A 43 -12.99 18.11 11.92
CA LEU A 43 -13.94 19.01 12.59
C LEU A 43 -13.83 20.47 12.11
N LEU A 44 -12.64 20.91 11.68
CA LEU A 44 -12.47 22.22 11.07
C LEU A 44 -13.23 22.31 9.74
N LYS A 45 -13.14 21.28 8.91
CA LYS A 45 -13.82 21.25 7.60
C LYS A 45 -15.30 20.88 7.71
N TYR A 46 -15.67 20.03 8.68
CA TYR A 46 -17.02 19.50 8.89
C TYR A 46 -17.46 19.70 10.36
N PRO A 47 -17.77 20.95 10.78
CA PRO A 47 -17.96 21.31 12.21
C PRO A 47 -19.20 20.70 12.88
N LYS A 48 -20.15 20.19 12.11
CA LYS A 48 -21.38 19.56 12.62
C LYS A 48 -21.29 18.01 12.73
N THR A 49 -20.07 17.47 12.69
CA THR A 49 -19.84 16.02 12.72
C THR A 49 -20.11 15.45 14.12
N SER A 50 -20.92 14.38 14.21
CA SER A 50 -21.16 13.68 15.46
C SER A 50 -19.99 12.73 15.84
N PRO A 51 -19.89 12.27 17.10
CA PRO A 51 -18.90 11.27 17.50
C PRO A 51 -19.01 9.96 16.69
N GLU A 52 -20.22 9.54 16.35
CA GLU A 52 -20.45 8.32 15.54
C GLU A 52 -19.93 8.51 14.12
N GLN A 53 -20.15 9.67 13.52
CA GLN A 53 -19.63 10.01 12.20
C GLN A 53 -18.08 10.09 12.21
N LEU A 54 -17.48 10.59 13.31
CA LEU A 54 -16.02 10.57 13.46
C LEU A 54 -15.47 9.15 13.57
N LEU A 55 -16.17 8.25 14.27
CA LEU A 55 -15.79 6.84 14.36
C LEU A 55 -15.86 6.17 12.98
N GLU A 56 -16.90 6.47 12.20
CA GLU A 56 -17.02 5.99 10.84
C GLU A 56 -15.87 6.56 9.96
N ALA A 57 -15.61 7.87 10.03
CA ALA A 57 -14.54 8.52 9.31
C ALA A 57 -13.14 7.95 9.64
N HIS A 58 -12.92 7.50 10.88
CA HIS A 58 -11.70 6.80 11.27
C HIS A 58 -11.49 5.52 10.45
N SER A 59 -12.55 4.76 10.18
CA SER A 59 -12.48 3.58 9.32
C SER A 59 -12.13 3.91 7.88
N TYR A 60 -12.56 5.06 7.38
CA TYR A 60 -12.16 5.54 6.05
C TYR A 60 -10.70 6.01 6.02
N ALA A 61 -10.20 6.63 7.09
CA ALA A 61 -8.78 6.95 7.21
C ALA A 61 -7.89 5.69 7.19
N TYR A 62 -8.28 4.62 7.89
CA TYR A 62 -7.62 3.32 7.74
C TYR A 62 -7.68 2.81 6.31
N GLY A 63 -8.86 2.87 5.67
CA GLY A 63 -9.02 2.45 4.28
C GLY A 63 -8.08 3.19 3.33
N GLY A 64 -7.96 4.50 3.49
CA GLY A 64 -7.03 5.30 2.69
C GLY A 64 -5.57 4.91 2.95
N ALA A 65 -5.22 4.61 4.20
CA ALA A 65 -3.86 4.25 4.58
C ALA A 65 -3.41 2.87 4.04
N ILE A 66 -4.34 1.98 3.70
CA ILE A 66 -3.98 0.63 3.26
C ILE A 66 -4.46 0.29 1.84
N MET A 67 -5.41 1.04 1.27
CA MET A 67 -5.95 0.76 -0.07
C MET A 67 -4.90 0.80 -1.19
N PRO A 68 -3.85 1.63 -1.15
CA PRO A 68 -2.79 1.57 -2.15
C PRO A 68 -2.18 0.17 -2.31
N ASP A 69 -2.19 -0.64 -1.25
CA ASP A 69 -1.66 -2.01 -1.22
C ASP A 69 -2.65 -3.10 -1.64
N VAL A 70 -3.84 -2.74 -2.10
CA VAL A 70 -4.89 -3.71 -2.46
C VAL A 70 -4.45 -4.74 -3.50
N GLY A 71 -3.52 -4.38 -4.39
CA GLY A 71 -2.96 -5.28 -5.41
C GLY A 71 -2.27 -6.52 -4.84
N TYR A 72 -1.87 -6.49 -3.57
CA TYR A 72 -1.25 -7.64 -2.90
C TYR A 72 -2.25 -8.60 -2.27
N SER A 73 -3.53 -8.26 -2.29
CA SER A 73 -4.62 -9.13 -1.86
C SER A 73 -5.18 -9.96 -3.03
N PRO A 74 -5.86 -11.08 -2.77
CA PRO A 74 -6.56 -11.82 -3.81
C PRO A 74 -7.55 -10.92 -4.55
N PHE A 75 -7.57 -11.04 -5.87
CA PHE A 75 -8.41 -10.24 -6.78
C PHE A 75 -8.12 -8.72 -6.76
N GLY A 76 -7.08 -8.29 -6.03
CA GLY A 76 -6.61 -6.91 -6.06
C GLY A 76 -5.99 -6.54 -7.41
N SER A 77 -5.91 -5.26 -7.70
CA SER A 77 -5.30 -4.74 -8.92
C SER A 77 -3.84 -4.36 -8.69
N MET A 78 -2.90 -5.10 -9.28
CA MET A 78 -1.49 -4.71 -9.28
C MET A 78 -1.25 -3.43 -10.07
N ILE A 79 -1.98 -3.20 -11.17
CA ILE A 79 -1.86 -1.96 -11.98
C ILE A 79 -2.23 -0.75 -11.12
N TYR A 80 -3.34 -0.82 -10.37
CA TYR A 80 -3.70 0.24 -9.44
C TYR A 80 -2.59 0.49 -8.41
N THR A 81 -2.16 -0.56 -7.70
CA THR A 81 -1.10 -0.47 -6.69
C THR A 81 0.19 0.09 -7.29
N ASP A 82 0.65 -0.44 -8.39
CA ASP A 82 1.88 -0.02 -9.07
C ASP A 82 1.81 1.45 -9.51
N PHE A 83 0.66 1.91 -10.00
CA PHE A 83 0.51 3.31 -10.42
C PHE A 83 0.54 4.26 -9.23
N VAL A 84 -0.25 3.99 -8.19
CA VAL A 84 -0.31 4.90 -7.03
C VAL A 84 1.00 4.96 -6.24
N HIS A 85 1.87 3.94 -6.37
CA HIS A 85 3.20 3.94 -5.75
C HIS A 85 4.29 4.57 -6.61
N ASN A 86 4.21 4.48 -7.95
CA ASN A 86 5.35 4.78 -8.80
C ASN A 86 5.06 5.80 -9.91
N VAL A 87 3.78 5.97 -10.29
CA VAL A 87 3.39 6.84 -11.41
C VAL A 87 2.56 7.98 -10.85
N ARG A 88 3.08 9.21 -10.89
CA ARG A 88 2.35 10.39 -10.42
C ARG A 88 1.78 10.24 -8.99
N SER A 89 2.53 9.60 -8.10
CA SER A 89 2.09 9.24 -6.75
C SER A 89 1.66 10.45 -5.90
N GLY A 90 2.39 11.56 -5.97
CA GLY A 90 2.02 12.81 -5.29
C GLY A 90 0.79 13.47 -5.90
N ASP A 91 0.67 13.47 -7.24
CA ASP A 91 -0.52 13.99 -7.93
C ASP A 91 -1.77 13.21 -7.55
N TYR A 92 -1.68 11.88 -7.41
CA TYR A 92 -2.81 11.05 -7.01
C TYR A 92 -3.32 11.38 -5.60
N VAL A 93 -2.42 11.55 -4.63
CA VAL A 93 -2.82 11.93 -3.27
C VAL A 93 -3.39 13.36 -3.24
N ASN A 94 -2.81 14.29 -4.01
CA ASN A 94 -3.37 15.64 -4.16
C ASN A 94 -4.77 15.58 -4.75
N ALA A 95 -4.98 14.77 -5.81
CA ALA A 95 -6.29 14.59 -6.41
C ALA A 95 -7.33 14.03 -5.43
N LEU A 96 -6.95 13.04 -4.58
CA LEU A 96 -7.84 12.54 -3.53
C LEU A 96 -8.26 13.63 -2.54
N LEU A 97 -7.33 14.50 -2.12
CA LEU A 97 -7.61 15.59 -1.20
C LEU A 97 -8.53 16.66 -1.80
N GLU A 98 -8.34 16.94 -3.08
CA GLU A 98 -9.09 17.96 -3.82
C GLU A 98 -10.49 17.48 -4.24
N GLU A 99 -10.64 16.22 -4.63
CA GLU A 99 -11.91 15.61 -5.06
C GLU A 99 -12.80 15.14 -3.89
N ALA A 100 -12.31 15.20 -2.65
CA ALA A 100 -13.07 14.77 -1.47
C ALA A 100 -14.15 15.81 -1.10
N GLU A 101 -15.42 15.42 -1.28
CA GLU A 101 -16.60 16.24 -1.02
C GLU A 101 -17.21 15.97 0.36
N THR A 102 -17.11 14.76 0.87
CA THR A 102 -17.71 14.33 2.13
C THR A 102 -16.68 14.12 3.23
N LEU A 103 -17.14 14.08 4.50
CA LEU A 103 -16.30 13.75 5.66
C LEU A 103 -15.53 12.45 5.44
N ASN A 104 -16.20 11.41 4.98
CA ASN A 104 -15.63 10.07 4.80
C ASN A 104 -14.61 10.02 3.66
N GLU A 105 -14.88 10.70 2.55
CA GLU A 105 -13.93 10.84 1.44
C GLU A 105 -12.68 11.62 1.85
N TYR A 106 -12.86 12.69 2.62
CA TYR A 106 -11.72 13.48 3.09
C TYR A 106 -10.89 12.70 4.12
N ALA A 107 -11.52 11.96 5.03
CA ALA A 107 -10.83 11.07 5.95
C ALA A 107 -10.03 9.99 5.20
N PHE A 108 -10.60 9.41 4.13
CA PHE A 108 -9.92 8.48 3.25
C PHE A 108 -8.70 9.12 2.55
N ALA A 109 -8.85 10.33 2.03
CA ALA A 109 -7.75 11.07 1.40
C ALA A 109 -6.61 11.37 2.39
N LEU A 110 -6.94 11.74 3.63
CA LEU A 110 -5.95 11.91 4.71
C LEU A 110 -5.25 10.58 5.04
N GLY A 111 -5.95 9.45 4.98
CA GLY A 111 -5.35 8.13 5.09
C GLY A 111 -4.37 7.83 3.97
N SER A 112 -4.72 8.14 2.72
CA SER A 112 -3.82 7.97 1.56
C SER A 112 -2.59 8.87 1.65
N LEU A 113 -2.73 10.06 2.21
CA LEU A 113 -1.59 10.93 2.55
C LEU A 113 -0.67 10.29 3.60
N ALA A 114 -1.25 9.62 4.62
CA ALA A 114 -0.46 8.88 5.60
C ALA A 114 0.33 7.74 4.96
N HIS A 115 -0.28 6.97 4.05
CA HIS A 115 0.39 5.93 3.28
C HIS A 115 1.56 6.50 2.47
N TYR A 116 1.31 7.56 1.70
CA TYR A 116 2.35 8.24 0.92
C TYR A 116 3.54 8.68 1.79
N MET A 117 3.31 9.24 2.97
CA MET A 117 4.38 9.62 3.90
C MET A 117 5.08 8.41 4.50
N ALA A 118 4.31 7.37 4.87
CA ALA A 118 4.83 6.15 5.47
C ALA A 118 5.81 5.43 4.55
N ASP A 119 5.44 5.23 3.30
CA ASP A 119 6.29 4.54 2.36
C ASP A 119 7.51 5.35 1.98
N ASN A 120 7.35 6.65 1.68
CA ASN A 120 8.48 7.52 1.33
C ASN A 120 9.59 7.53 2.39
N TYR A 121 9.23 7.51 3.68
CA TYR A 121 10.21 7.57 4.77
C TYR A 121 10.47 6.21 5.40
N GLY A 122 9.46 5.35 5.46
CA GLY A 122 9.54 4.02 6.04
C GLY A 122 10.47 3.10 5.27
N HIS A 123 10.35 3.04 3.95
CA HIS A 123 11.23 2.26 3.11
C HIS A 123 12.64 2.85 3.09
N LEU A 124 12.75 4.13 2.75
CA LEU A 124 14.06 4.80 2.62
C LEU A 124 14.92 4.71 3.87
N LEU A 125 14.36 4.95 5.06
CA LEU A 125 15.09 5.07 6.33
C LEU A 125 15.02 3.80 7.19
N GLY A 126 14.06 2.92 6.92
CA GLY A 126 13.78 1.72 7.70
C GLY A 126 14.06 0.45 6.92
N THR A 127 13.12 0.02 6.08
CA THR A 127 13.15 -1.31 5.47
C THR A 127 14.34 -1.54 4.56
N ASN A 128 14.63 -0.60 3.64
CA ASN A 128 15.70 -0.76 2.64
C ASN A 128 17.10 -0.86 3.26
N VAL A 129 17.31 -0.25 4.42
CA VAL A 129 18.57 -0.29 5.16
C VAL A 129 18.61 -1.41 6.22
N ALA A 130 17.45 -1.88 6.68
CA ALA A 130 17.37 -2.99 7.63
C ALA A 130 17.53 -4.36 6.96
N VAL A 131 17.09 -4.52 5.71
CA VAL A 131 17.23 -5.78 4.96
C VAL A 131 18.68 -6.26 4.91
N PRO A 132 19.67 -5.47 4.49
CA PRO A 132 21.06 -5.92 4.45
C PRO A 132 21.64 -6.24 5.83
N LEU A 133 21.20 -5.59 6.91
CA LEU A 133 21.61 -5.93 8.27
C LEU A 133 21.15 -7.32 8.69
N MET A 134 19.96 -7.73 8.27
CA MET A 134 19.34 -9.00 8.66
C MET A 134 19.69 -10.15 7.73
N TYR A 135 20.05 -9.86 6.48
CA TYR A 135 20.30 -10.84 5.42
C TYR A 135 21.66 -10.63 4.75
N PRO A 136 22.79 -11.12 5.38
CA PRO A 136 24.14 -10.86 4.89
C PRO A 136 24.43 -11.31 3.45
N LYS A 137 23.75 -12.38 2.97
CA LYS A 137 23.87 -12.82 1.57
C LYS A 137 23.31 -11.78 0.60
N ILE A 138 22.17 -11.18 0.95
CA ILE A 138 21.51 -10.13 0.16
C ILE A 138 22.39 -8.86 0.19
N LYS A 139 22.94 -8.51 1.37
CA LYS A 139 23.94 -7.43 1.49
C LYS A 139 25.13 -7.62 0.54
N HIS A 140 25.67 -8.83 0.48
CA HIS A 140 26.79 -9.14 -0.41
C HIS A 140 26.45 -8.96 -1.89
N GLU A 141 25.22 -9.25 -2.26
CA GLU A 141 24.73 -9.18 -3.65
C GLU A 141 24.34 -7.76 -4.07
N PHE A 142 23.64 -7.02 -3.20
CA PHE A 142 23.01 -5.73 -3.54
C PHE A 142 23.58 -4.52 -2.75
N GLY A 143 24.44 -4.72 -1.75
CA GLY A 143 25.05 -3.65 -0.97
C GLY A 143 24.31 -3.24 0.29
N GLU A 144 24.51 -1.99 0.73
CA GLU A 144 24.03 -1.46 2.02
C GLU A 144 22.56 -1.01 2.00
N VAL A 145 21.98 -0.84 0.83
CA VAL A 145 20.57 -0.46 0.60
C VAL A 145 19.97 -1.48 -0.35
N VAL A 146 18.89 -2.11 0.06
CA VAL A 146 18.22 -3.17 -0.71
C VAL A 146 16.76 -2.80 -0.86
N THR A 147 16.38 -2.42 -2.07
CA THR A 147 15.01 -2.04 -2.40
C THR A 147 14.15 -3.28 -2.66
N TYR A 148 12.85 -3.06 -2.77
CA TYR A 148 11.93 -4.12 -3.16
C TYR A 148 12.25 -4.68 -4.57
N ALA A 149 12.75 -3.84 -5.50
CA ALA A 149 13.15 -4.29 -6.84
C ALA A 149 14.33 -5.28 -6.79
N ASP A 150 15.23 -5.14 -5.82
CA ASP A 150 16.41 -5.98 -5.66
C ASP A 150 16.05 -7.36 -5.09
N ASP A 151 15.40 -7.41 -3.93
CA ASP A 151 14.92 -8.69 -3.34
C ASP A 151 13.56 -8.56 -2.67
N LYS A 152 12.52 -8.88 -3.41
CA LYS A 152 11.11 -8.83 -2.97
C LYS A 152 10.83 -9.64 -1.71
N LEU A 153 11.50 -10.79 -1.57
CA LEU A 153 11.21 -11.71 -0.47
C LEU A 153 11.80 -11.22 0.85
N SER A 154 13.07 -10.83 0.86
CA SER A 154 13.73 -10.32 2.07
C SER A 154 13.12 -8.99 2.51
N HIS A 155 12.75 -8.13 1.57
CA HIS A 155 12.04 -6.88 1.83
C HIS A 155 10.70 -7.16 2.56
N SER A 156 9.82 -7.96 1.98
CA SER A 156 8.53 -8.31 2.59
C SER A 156 8.67 -9.08 3.93
N ARG A 157 9.75 -9.85 4.12
CA ARG A 157 10.05 -10.48 5.40
C ARG A 157 10.42 -9.48 6.47
N MET A 158 11.14 -8.43 6.10
CA MET A 158 11.56 -7.39 7.03
C MET A 158 10.37 -6.58 7.51
N GLU A 159 9.49 -6.18 6.61
CA GLU A 159 8.25 -5.48 6.92
C GLU A 159 7.36 -6.28 7.87
N LEU A 160 7.09 -7.54 7.53
CA LEU A 160 6.32 -8.42 8.41
C LEU A 160 7.00 -8.61 9.78
N ALA A 161 8.33 -8.66 9.82
CA ALA A 161 9.08 -8.80 11.06
C ALA A 161 8.92 -7.58 11.97
N PHE A 162 8.91 -6.38 11.41
CA PHE A 162 8.65 -5.15 12.15
C PHE A 162 7.25 -5.12 12.74
N ASP A 163 6.22 -5.42 11.95
CA ASP A 163 4.85 -5.47 12.46
C ASP A 163 4.69 -6.46 13.60
N VAL A 164 5.22 -7.68 13.41
CA VAL A 164 5.17 -8.71 14.46
C VAL A 164 5.90 -8.26 15.72
N LEU A 165 7.06 -7.62 15.59
CA LEU A 165 7.83 -7.15 16.74
C LEU A 165 7.11 -6.01 17.47
N GLN A 166 6.60 -5.01 16.74
CA GLN A 166 5.92 -3.86 17.36
C GLN A 166 4.58 -4.27 17.98
N THR A 167 3.85 -5.18 17.37
CA THR A 167 2.66 -5.81 17.98
C THR A 167 3.04 -6.53 19.28
N ALA A 168 4.14 -7.29 19.27
CA ALA A 168 4.65 -8.02 20.44
C ALA A 168 4.98 -7.10 21.60
N ARG A 169 5.57 -5.95 21.31
CA ARG A 169 5.90 -4.94 22.31
C ARG A 169 4.68 -4.19 22.83
N GLY A 170 3.55 -4.25 22.13
CA GLY A 170 2.34 -3.49 22.45
C GLY A 170 2.46 -2.02 22.07
N ASN A 171 3.38 -1.69 21.17
CA ASN A 171 3.55 -0.33 20.64
C ASN A 171 2.49 0.00 19.60
N TYR A 172 1.99 -1.02 18.87
CA TYR A 172 0.83 -0.84 18.01
C TYR A 172 -0.44 -0.98 18.81
N ALA A 173 -1.16 0.07 18.70
CA ALA A 173 -2.47 0.33 19.18
C ALA A 173 -2.91 -0.52 20.34
N SER A 174 -2.96 0.06 21.15
CA SER A 174 -4.11 0.50 21.86
C SER A 174 -5.34 -0.36 21.71
N LYS A 175 -6.20 -0.21 22.62
CA LYS A 175 -7.58 -0.72 22.66
C LYS A 175 -8.33 -0.60 21.33
N ASN A 176 -8.13 0.49 20.57
CA ASN A 176 -8.79 0.72 19.27
C ASN A 176 -8.42 -0.33 18.24
N TYR A 177 -7.16 -0.68 18.09
CA TYR A 177 -6.71 -1.67 17.15
C TYR A 177 -7.22 -3.09 17.48
N HIS A 178 -7.28 -3.45 18.76
CA HIS A 178 -7.84 -4.74 19.17
C HIS A 178 -9.37 -4.83 18.99
N ASP A 179 -10.04 -3.69 19.10
CA ASP A 179 -11.50 -3.60 19.01
C ASP A 179 -11.95 -3.27 17.58
N PHE A 180 -11.05 -2.78 16.74
CA PHE A 180 -11.35 -2.12 15.48
C PHE A 180 -10.43 -2.56 14.33
N ILE A 181 -10.55 -3.81 13.90
CA ILE A 181 -9.91 -4.28 12.67
C ILE A 181 -10.92 -4.23 11.54
N GLY A 182 -11.00 -3.08 10.92
CA GLY A 182 -11.84 -2.88 9.77
C GLY A 182 -11.52 -1.57 9.09
N PHE A 183 -11.83 -1.49 7.81
CA PHE A 183 -11.66 -0.27 7.05
C PHE A 183 -12.82 -0.10 6.07
N ASN A 184 -13.08 1.14 5.73
CA ASN A 184 -14.01 1.51 4.69
C ASN A 184 -13.26 2.15 3.52
N VAL A 185 -13.81 1.99 2.31
CA VAL A 185 -13.22 2.51 1.07
C VAL A 185 -14.18 3.50 0.44
N ALA A 186 -13.69 4.70 0.22
CA ALA A 186 -14.42 5.78 -0.44
C ALA A 186 -14.27 5.66 -1.98
N ARG A 187 -15.01 4.73 -2.60
CA ARG A 187 -14.95 4.50 -4.05
C ARG A 187 -15.14 5.75 -4.89
N PRO A 188 -16.15 6.64 -4.60
CA PRO A 188 -16.37 7.81 -5.44
C PRO A 188 -15.14 8.72 -5.56
N VAL A 189 -14.43 8.99 -4.47
CA VAL A 189 -13.22 9.83 -4.53
C VAL A 189 -12.06 9.11 -5.22
N ILE A 190 -11.93 7.79 -5.07
CA ILE A 190 -10.94 7.00 -5.82
C ILE A 190 -11.21 7.11 -7.32
N GLU A 191 -12.46 6.93 -7.75
CA GLU A 191 -12.86 7.00 -9.16
C GLU A 191 -12.52 8.36 -9.78
N LYS A 192 -12.89 9.46 -9.11
CA LYS A 192 -12.56 10.82 -9.54
C LYS A 192 -11.06 11.09 -9.58
N ALA A 193 -10.36 10.80 -8.50
CA ALA A 193 -8.92 11.06 -8.37
C ALA A 193 -8.09 10.21 -9.34
N PHE A 194 -8.46 8.95 -9.56
CA PHE A 194 -7.77 8.07 -10.50
C PHE A 194 -7.96 8.56 -11.95
N TYR A 195 -9.19 8.91 -12.32
CA TYR A 195 -9.46 9.48 -13.64
C TYR A 195 -8.67 10.78 -13.87
N ARG A 196 -8.71 11.70 -12.93
CA ARG A 196 -7.99 12.97 -13.00
C ARG A 196 -6.47 12.78 -13.12
N THR A 197 -5.93 11.81 -12.39
CA THR A 197 -4.48 11.59 -12.35
C THR A 197 -3.98 10.81 -13.55
N TYR A 198 -4.73 9.82 -14.02
CA TYR A 198 -4.25 8.86 -15.03
C TYR A 198 -5.03 8.92 -16.35
N GLY A 199 -6.10 9.69 -16.46
CA GLY A 199 -6.94 9.76 -17.66
C GLY A 199 -7.69 8.46 -17.96
N MET A 200 -7.88 7.61 -16.96
CA MET A 200 -8.47 6.28 -17.10
C MET A 200 -9.49 6.01 -16.00
N ASP A 201 -10.56 5.27 -16.35
CA ASP A 201 -11.48 4.75 -15.36
C ASP A 201 -10.78 3.68 -14.50
N VAL A 202 -10.84 3.83 -13.18
CA VAL A 202 -10.25 2.89 -12.22
C VAL A 202 -10.86 1.48 -12.37
N ASN A 203 -12.12 1.36 -12.75
CA ASN A 203 -12.75 0.07 -13.01
C ASN A 203 -12.11 -0.66 -14.20
N GLY A 204 -11.44 0.05 -15.10
CA GLY A 204 -10.68 -0.53 -16.21
C GLY A 204 -9.38 -1.22 -15.78
N VAL A 205 -8.87 -0.93 -14.58
CA VAL A 205 -7.66 -1.58 -14.03
C VAL A 205 -7.98 -2.63 -12.97
N PHE A 206 -9.24 -2.69 -12.48
CA PHE A 206 -9.75 -3.77 -11.64
C PHE A 206 -10.59 -4.74 -12.47
N GLY A 207 -10.46 -6.04 -12.23
CA GLY A 207 -11.42 -7.01 -12.77
C GLY A 207 -12.80 -6.87 -12.10
N ASP A 208 -12.82 -6.71 -10.78
CA ASP A 208 -13.96 -6.36 -9.94
C ASP A 208 -13.47 -5.67 -8.67
N MET A 209 -13.66 -4.35 -8.59
CA MET A 209 -13.22 -3.56 -7.44
C MET A 209 -13.95 -3.93 -6.15
N GLY A 210 -15.23 -4.31 -6.23
CA GLY A 210 -16.01 -4.77 -5.07
C GLY A 210 -15.45 -6.07 -4.49
N LEU A 211 -15.13 -7.03 -5.37
CA LEU A 211 -14.50 -8.29 -4.98
C LEU A 211 -13.10 -8.05 -4.40
N ALA A 212 -12.30 -7.18 -5.02
CA ALA A 212 -10.96 -6.81 -4.53
C ALA A 212 -11.04 -6.26 -3.09
N ILE A 213 -11.92 -5.29 -2.84
CA ILE A 213 -12.14 -4.70 -1.51
C ILE A 213 -12.63 -5.76 -0.51
N SER A 214 -13.56 -6.63 -0.91
CA SER A 214 -14.11 -7.67 -0.03
C SER A 214 -13.06 -8.69 0.38
N THR A 215 -12.21 -9.13 -0.56
CA THR A 215 -11.11 -10.06 -0.28
C THR A 215 -9.99 -9.41 0.52
N PHE A 216 -9.73 -8.13 0.31
CA PHE A 216 -8.78 -7.38 1.11
C PHE A 216 -9.26 -7.24 2.57
N ARG A 217 -10.53 -6.92 2.81
CA ARG A 217 -11.15 -6.93 4.14
C ARG A 217 -11.04 -8.29 4.81
N TRP A 218 -11.29 -9.36 4.06
CA TRP A 218 -11.13 -10.71 4.59
C TRP A 218 -9.66 -11.00 4.96
N THR A 219 -8.71 -10.58 4.14
CA THR A 219 -7.27 -10.74 4.40
C THR A 219 -6.89 -10.09 5.73
N ILE A 220 -7.31 -8.87 5.96
CA ILE A 220 -7.02 -8.13 7.20
C ILE A 220 -7.75 -8.74 8.40
N LYS A 221 -9.06 -9.01 8.26
CA LYS A 221 -9.89 -9.48 9.38
C LYS A 221 -9.60 -10.93 9.80
N THR A 222 -9.21 -11.79 8.87
CA THR A 222 -9.16 -13.25 9.10
C THR A 222 -7.76 -13.82 8.87
N PHE A 223 -7.13 -13.48 7.77
CA PHE A 223 -5.83 -14.06 7.39
C PHE A 223 -4.70 -13.51 8.23
N LEU A 224 -4.59 -12.20 8.38
CA LEU A 224 -3.55 -11.53 9.15
C LEU A 224 -3.53 -11.95 10.64
N PRO A 225 -4.65 -12.02 11.38
CA PRO A 225 -4.66 -12.56 12.74
C PRO A 225 -4.14 -14.00 12.86
N ASN A 226 -4.42 -14.85 11.88
CA ASN A 226 -3.91 -16.22 11.88
C ASN A 226 -2.41 -16.29 11.57
N ILE A 227 -1.90 -15.41 10.71
CA ILE A 227 -0.45 -15.25 10.48
C ILE A 227 0.25 -14.82 11.77
N VAL A 228 -0.28 -13.80 12.45
CA VAL A 228 0.28 -13.30 13.72
C VAL A 228 0.30 -14.40 14.79
N LYS A 229 -0.76 -15.24 14.90
CA LYS A 229 -0.77 -16.41 15.78
C LYS A 229 0.31 -17.43 15.41
N THR A 230 0.49 -17.69 14.13
CA THR A 230 1.52 -18.60 13.63
C THR A 230 2.91 -18.08 13.91
N ALA A 231 3.12 -16.78 13.70
CA ALA A 231 4.37 -16.08 14.05
C ALA A 231 4.66 -16.20 15.55
N TRP A 232 3.66 -15.96 16.40
CA TRP A 232 3.78 -16.15 17.84
C TRP A 232 4.15 -17.59 18.21
N ALA A 233 3.41 -18.57 17.70
CA ALA A 233 3.66 -20.00 18.01
C ALA A 233 5.09 -20.42 17.64
N SER A 234 5.62 -19.91 16.51
CA SER A 234 6.95 -20.26 16.03
C SER A 234 8.09 -19.44 16.66
N LYS A 235 7.81 -18.23 17.16
CA LYS A 235 8.83 -17.26 17.60
C LYS A 235 8.68 -16.81 19.07
N LYS A 236 7.71 -17.35 19.83
CA LYS A 236 7.42 -16.93 21.21
C LYS A 236 8.63 -16.89 22.13
N ASN A 237 9.52 -17.87 22.01
CA ASN A 237 10.70 -17.95 22.88
C ASN A 237 11.74 -16.89 22.53
N GLU A 238 11.92 -16.57 21.25
CA GLU A 238 12.79 -15.53 20.75
C GLU A 238 12.24 -14.14 21.14
N LEU A 239 10.95 -13.93 20.93
CA LEU A 239 10.26 -12.67 21.25
C LEU A 239 10.21 -12.40 22.76
N ARG A 240 10.02 -13.44 23.61
CA ARG A 240 10.05 -13.30 25.06
C ARG A 240 11.43 -12.95 25.63
N LYS A 241 12.51 -13.27 24.94
CA LYS A 241 13.85 -12.81 25.33
C LYS A 241 13.95 -11.28 25.29
N HIS A 242 13.26 -10.66 24.33
CA HIS A 242 13.22 -9.20 24.20
C HIS A 242 12.16 -8.53 25.12
N ASN A 243 11.06 -9.24 25.41
CA ASN A 243 10.03 -8.75 26.33
C ASN A 243 9.34 -9.92 27.09
N PRO A 244 9.76 -10.20 28.34
CA PRO A 244 9.23 -11.31 29.13
C PRO A 244 7.72 -11.25 29.42
N SER A 245 7.11 -10.06 29.40
CA SER A 245 5.69 -9.86 29.70
C SER A 245 4.75 -10.19 28.52
N LEU A 246 5.28 -10.63 27.38
CA LEU A 246 4.48 -10.94 26.21
C LEU A 246 3.60 -12.19 26.42
N THR A 247 2.31 -12.04 26.13
CA THR A 247 1.32 -13.12 26.20
C THR A 247 0.70 -13.38 24.83
N ALA A 248 0.22 -14.60 24.58
CA ALA A 248 -0.51 -14.96 23.37
C ALA A 248 -1.74 -14.07 23.14
N LYS A 249 -2.35 -13.53 24.20
CA LYS A 249 -3.53 -12.68 24.12
C LYS A 249 -3.23 -11.33 23.42
N ARG A 250 -2.03 -10.80 23.57
CA ARG A 250 -1.59 -9.57 22.86
C ARG A 250 -1.36 -9.78 21.37
N PHE A 251 -1.07 -11.03 20.95
CA PHE A 251 -0.90 -11.41 19.55
C PHE A 251 -2.17 -11.89 18.86
N SER A 252 -3.24 -12.15 19.58
CA SER A 252 -4.49 -12.63 18.99
C SER A 252 -5.54 -11.55 19.13
N TYR A 253 -5.53 -10.59 18.21
CA TYR A 253 -6.68 -9.74 18.07
C TYR A 253 -7.78 -10.48 17.31
N ARG A 254 -8.95 -10.47 17.90
CA ARG A 254 -10.15 -11.05 17.35
C ARG A 254 -11.26 -10.05 17.56
N MET A 255 -11.55 -9.27 16.53
CA MET A 255 -12.76 -8.48 16.58
C MET A 255 -13.96 -9.42 16.62
N ARG A 256 -14.82 -9.29 17.63
CA ARG A 256 -16.08 -10.02 17.69
C ARG A 256 -16.97 -9.51 16.56
N ASN A 257 -17.61 -10.42 15.81
CA ASN A 257 -18.53 -10.02 14.73
C ASN A 257 -19.58 -9.00 15.20
N ARG A 258 -20.05 -9.10 16.44
CA ARG A 258 -21.01 -8.17 17.03
C ARG A 258 -20.47 -6.74 17.12
N THR A 259 -19.23 -6.56 17.56
CA THR A 259 -18.56 -5.25 17.65
C THR A 259 -18.33 -4.67 16.27
N TYR A 260 -17.87 -5.50 15.33
CA TYR A 260 -17.68 -5.11 13.93
C TYR A 260 -18.98 -4.61 13.29
N TYR A 261 -20.10 -5.34 13.45
CA TYR A 261 -21.39 -4.92 12.89
C TYR A 261 -22.04 -3.75 13.61
N HIS A 262 -21.68 -3.53 14.86
CA HIS A 262 -22.14 -2.35 15.60
C HIS A 262 -21.45 -1.07 15.07
N GLU A 263 -20.17 -1.16 14.74
CA GLU A 263 -19.37 0.00 14.35
C GLU A 263 -19.42 0.28 12.83
N PHE A 264 -19.49 -0.76 12.00
CA PHE A 264 -19.45 -0.63 10.54
C PHE A 264 -20.76 -0.94 9.83
N GLY A 265 -21.83 -1.25 10.55
CA GLY A 265 -23.11 -1.65 9.97
C GLY A 265 -23.12 -3.06 9.35
N LYS A 266 -24.31 -3.50 8.93
CA LYS A 266 -24.53 -4.85 8.38
C LYS A 266 -24.29 -4.95 6.87
N GLY A 267 -24.05 -3.84 6.18
CA GLY A 267 -23.95 -3.74 4.72
C GLY A 267 -22.67 -4.30 4.10
N HIS A 268 -21.69 -4.69 4.90
CA HIS A 268 -20.42 -5.22 4.38
C HIS A 268 -20.56 -6.69 4.00
N GLN A 269 -20.12 -7.02 2.78
CA GLN A 269 -20.11 -8.39 2.28
C GLN A 269 -19.29 -9.30 3.20
N LYS A 270 -19.90 -10.42 3.60
CA LYS A 270 -19.21 -11.45 4.38
C LYS A 270 -18.26 -12.20 3.48
N ALA A 271 -17.05 -12.48 3.96
CA ALA A 271 -16.20 -13.45 3.33
C ALA A 271 -16.93 -14.80 3.22
N GLY A 272 -16.91 -15.42 2.06
CA GLY A 272 -17.54 -16.71 1.82
C GLY A 272 -16.95 -17.82 2.70
N PHE A 273 -17.59 -18.98 2.74
CA PHE A 273 -17.19 -20.13 3.52
C PHE A 273 -15.75 -20.62 3.19
N PHE A 274 -15.40 -20.67 1.90
CA PHE A 274 -14.08 -21.12 1.43
C PHE A 274 -12.90 -20.27 1.92
N PRO A 275 -12.92 -18.92 1.83
CA PRO A 275 -11.86 -18.10 2.37
C PRO A 275 -11.59 -18.33 3.86
N THR A 276 -12.64 -18.56 4.63
CA THR A 276 -12.52 -18.81 6.08
C THR A 276 -11.78 -20.13 6.38
N ILE A 277 -12.07 -21.21 5.63
CA ILE A 277 -11.37 -22.49 5.76
C ILE A 277 -9.89 -22.35 5.42
N ILE A 278 -9.57 -21.63 4.33
CA ILE A 278 -8.18 -21.40 3.92
C ILE A 278 -7.38 -20.73 5.05
N ALA A 279 -7.93 -19.69 5.68
CA ALA A 279 -7.24 -19.00 6.75
C ALA A 279 -6.91 -19.89 7.96
N TYR A 280 -7.79 -20.86 8.28
CA TYR A 280 -7.53 -21.82 9.35
C TYR A 280 -6.48 -22.87 8.98
N LEU A 281 -6.31 -23.17 7.69
CA LEU A 281 -5.32 -24.13 7.20
C LEU A 281 -3.92 -23.53 7.01
N VAL A 282 -3.79 -22.21 6.88
CA VAL A 282 -2.49 -21.52 6.67
C VAL A 282 -1.40 -21.93 7.66
N PRO A 283 -1.67 -22.06 8.97
CA PRO A 283 -0.64 -22.49 9.93
C PRO A 283 -0.08 -23.89 9.66
N LEU A 284 -0.86 -24.75 9.00
CA LEU A 284 -0.52 -26.15 8.70
C LEU A 284 0.20 -26.30 7.35
N LEU A 285 0.18 -25.25 6.50
CA LEU A 285 0.78 -25.30 5.18
C LEU A 285 2.32 -25.17 5.24
N PRO A 286 3.05 -25.81 4.32
CA PRO A 286 4.49 -25.62 4.20
C PRO A 286 4.80 -24.16 3.86
N LYS A 287 5.81 -23.59 4.54
CA LYS A 287 6.24 -22.18 4.36
C LYS A 287 7.08 -22.01 3.09
N ILE A 288 6.50 -22.34 1.94
CA ILE A 288 7.06 -22.21 0.59
C ILE A 288 6.16 -21.30 -0.25
N GLY A 289 6.63 -20.82 -1.40
CA GLY A 289 5.88 -19.90 -2.24
C GLY A 289 5.43 -18.64 -1.47
N PRO A 290 4.16 -18.25 -1.49
CA PRO A 290 3.66 -17.05 -0.81
C PRO A 290 3.89 -17.08 0.71
N LEU A 291 3.88 -18.25 1.33
CA LEU A 291 4.11 -18.43 2.77
C LEU A 291 5.61 -18.39 3.16
N ALA A 292 6.53 -18.29 2.20
CA ALA A 292 7.96 -18.16 2.47
C ALA A 292 8.30 -16.91 3.29
N LYS A 293 7.46 -15.88 3.24
CA LYS A 293 7.59 -14.65 4.05
C LYS A 293 7.48 -14.91 5.55
N LEU A 294 6.75 -15.94 5.97
CA LEU A 294 6.65 -16.35 7.37
C LEU A 294 7.97 -16.90 7.95
N ARG A 295 9.00 -17.10 7.11
CA ARG A 295 10.38 -17.42 7.53
C ARG A 295 11.20 -16.17 7.78
N PHE A 296 10.61 -15.12 8.35
CA PHE A 296 11.35 -13.93 8.72
C PHE A 296 12.27 -14.18 9.93
N LYS A 297 13.27 -13.34 10.07
CA LYS A 297 14.12 -13.23 11.27
C LYS A 297 13.57 -12.16 12.19
N ALA A 298 13.66 -12.35 13.50
CA ALA A 298 13.37 -11.27 14.44
C ALA A 298 14.36 -10.12 14.21
N PRO A 299 13.87 -8.87 14.09
CA PRO A 299 14.74 -7.72 13.88
C PRO A 299 15.81 -7.62 14.97
N SER A 300 17.02 -7.25 14.58
CA SER A 300 18.07 -6.85 15.54
C SER A 300 17.70 -5.53 16.20
N ALA A 301 18.35 -5.21 17.33
CA ALA A 301 18.16 -3.92 17.99
C ALA A 301 18.50 -2.73 17.08
N GLU A 302 19.46 -2.90 16.17
CA GLU A 302 19.81 -1.89 15.20
C GLU A 302 18.76 -1.73 14.11
N ALA A 303 18.26 -2.84 13.53
CA ALA A 303 17.17 -2.81 12.56
C ALA A 303 15.90 -2.19 13.16
N GLU A 304 15.60 -2.51 14.41
CA GLU A 304 14.46 -1.89 15.11
C GLU A 304 14.65 -0.39 15.34
N ARG A 305 15.86 0.06 15.68
CA ARG A 305 16.16 1.49 15.81
C ARG A 305 15.94 2.26 14.51
N LEU A 306 16.36 1.68 13.37
CA LEU A 306 16.11 2.25 12.05
C LEU A 306 14.61 2.34 11.76
N PHE A 307 13.87 1.29 12.09
CA PHE A 307 12.41 1.27 11.95
C PHE A 307 11.75 2.38 12.79
N ILE A 308 12.06 2.50 14.09
CA ILE A 308 11.52 3.54 14.96
C ILE A 308 11.85 4.93 14.42
N LYS A 309 13.10 5.16 14.00
CA LYS A 309 13.50 6.42 13.38
C LYS A 309 12.67 6.73 12.12
N SER A 310 12.43 5.74 11.28
CA SER A 310 11.62 5.91 10.06
C SER A 310 10.16 6.23 10.39
N PHE A 311 9.60 5.57 11.40
CA PHE A 311 8.24 5.81 11.88
C PHE A 311 8.08 7.23 12.45
N ASP A 312 9.00 7.66 13.32
CA ASP A 312 9.01 9.01 13.88
C ASP A 312 9.15 10.08 12.80
N THR A 313 10.03 9.84 11.81
CA THR A 313 10.20 10.75 10.67
C THR A 313 8.92 10.83 9.84
N THR A 314 8.26 9.71 9.59
CA THR A 314 6.96 9.67 8.93
C THR A 314 5.92 10.51 9.66
N LEU A 315 5.81 10.34 10.99
CA LEU A 315 4.88 11.13 11.81
C LEU A 315 5.14 12.63 11.72
N VAL A 316 6.41 13.05 11.78
CA VAL A 316 6.78 14.48 11.67
C VAL A 316 6.33 15.07 10.34
N HIS A 317 6.61 14.38 9.21
CA HIS A 317 6.21 14.85 7.90
C HIS A 317 4.70 14.80 7.67
N TYR A 318 4.05 13.74 8.14
CA TYR A 318 2.60 13.63 8.04
C TYR A 318 1.89 14.71 8.84
N GLN A 319 2.27 14.94 10.11
CA GLN A 319 1.70 16.00 10.95
C GLN A 319 1.95 17.40 10.38
N SER A 320 3.13 17.63 9.79
CA SER A 320 3.42 18.89 9.08
C SER A 320 2.48 19.08 7.88
N ALA A 321 2.22 18.04 7.09
CA ALA A 321 1.28 18.11 5.97
C ALA A 321 -0.16 18.37 6.46
N LEU A 322 -0.61 17.68 7.52
CA LEU A 322 -1.93 17.92 8.13
C LEU A 322 -2.08 19.35 8.65
N SER A 323 -1.03 19.90 9.27
CA SER A 323 -1.03 21.29 9.73
C SER A 323 -1.15 22.28 8.58
N ARG A 324 -0.49 22.03 7.45
CA ARG A 324 -0.63 22.87 6.26
C ARG A 324 -2.05 22.84 5.69
N LEU A 325 -2.72 21.70 5.71
CA LEU A 325 -4.11 21.57 5.26
C LEU A 325 -5.12 22.34 6.13
N GLN A 326 -4.75 22.83 7.32
CA GLN A 326 -5.58 23.74 8.09
C GLN A 326 -5.66 25.15 7.48
N THR A 327 -4.65 25.54 6.73
CA THR A 327 -4.52 26.89 6.17
C THR A 327 -4.59 26.93 4.64
N THR A 328 -4.32 25.83 3.97
CA THR A 328 -4.36 25.71 2.51
C THR A 328 -5.22 24.51 2.09
N PRO A 329 -6.07 24.65 1.07
CA PRO A 329 -6.97 23.57 0.65
C PRO A 329 -6.25 22.42 -0.08
N PHE A 330 -5.00 22.60 -0.47
CA PHE A 330 -4.23 21.63 -1.24
C PHE A 330 -2.76 21.57 -0.80
N LEU A 331 -2.12 20.47 -1.13
CA LEU A 331 -0.69 20.26 -0.95
C LEU A 331 -0.01 20.18 -2.32
N SER A 332 1.26 20.55 -2.38
CA SER A 332 2.09 20.26 -3.54
C SER A 332 3.03 19.12 -3.21
N LEU A 333 2.52 17.89 -3.36
CA LEU A 333 3.27 16.68 -3.10
C LEU A 333 4.09 16.30 -4.33
N PRO A 334 5.40 16.03 -4.19
CA PRO A 334 6.22 15.60 -5.32
C PRO A 334 5.86 14.17 -5.74
N ASN A 335 5.97 13.89 -7.04
CA ASN A 335 5.88 12.52 -7.54
C ASN A 335 7.16 11.75 -7.20
N ARG A 336 7.01 10.68 -6.43
CA ARG A 336 8.10 9.83 -5.94
C ARG A 336 7.81 8.37 -6.19
N THR A 337 8.85 7.55 -6.25
CA THR A 337 8.71 6.10 -6.05
C THR A 337 8.63 5.85 -4.56
N LEU A 338 7.52 5.32 -4.08
CA LEU A 338 7.27 5.21 -2.64
C LEU A 338 8.23 4.22 -1.96
N ASP A 339 8.72 3.21 -2.69
CA ASP A 339 9.72 2.26 -2.15
C ASP A 339 11.10 2.88 -1.93
N THR A 340 11.51 3.83 -2.74
CA THR A 340 12.83 4.47 -2.59
C THR A 340 12.77 5.83 -1.89
N GLY A 341 11.60 6.46 -1.85
CA GLY A 341 11.41 7.81 -1.36
C GLY A 341 12.04 8.89 -2.27
N HIS A 342 12.59 8.52 -3.42
CA HIS A 342 13.22 9.45 -4.36
C HIS A 342 12.24 9.93 -5.43
N LYS A 343 12.55 11.08 -6.04
CA LYS A 343 11.79 11.58 -7.19
C LYS A 343 11.79 10.52 -8.29
N THR A 344 10.63 10.30 -8.91
CA THR A 344 10.51 9.34 -10.00
C THR A 344 11.23 9.85 -11.23
N VAL A 345 12.31 9.18 -11.59
CA VAL A 345 13.18 9.49 -12.75
C VAL A 345 13.46 8.20 -13.51
N MET A 346 13.42 8.27 -14.82
CA MET A 346 13.68 7.11 -15.66
C MET A 346 15.12 6.58 -15.45
N GLY A 347 15.24 5.25 -15.34
CA GLY A 347 16.51 4.55 -15.16
C GLY A 347 16.99 4.45 -13.71
N GLU A 348 16.33 5.09 -12.75
CA GLU A 348 16.72 5.02 -11.33
C GLU A 348 16.04 3.85 -10.59
N TYR A 349 14.82 3.48 -10.99
CA TYR A 349 14.07 2.40 -10.33
C TYR A 349 13.29 1.56 -11.36
N SER A 350 13.73 0.33 -11.56
CA SER A 350 13.24 -0.54 -12.63
C SER A 350 11.74 -0.84 -12.59
N ILE A 351 11.12 -0.83 -11.39
CA ILE A 351 9.68 -1.00 -11.25
C ILE A 351 8.94 0.24 -11.76
N ALA A 352 9.39 1.45 -11.37
CA ALA A 352 8.81 2.68 -11.88
C ALA A 352 8.93 2.80 -13.40
N ASP A 353 10.09 2.41 -13.97
CA ASP A 353 10.29 2.40 -15.43
C ASP A 353 9.28 1.49 -16.14
N ASN A 354 9.02 0.31 -15.55
CA ASN A 354 8.02 -0.62 -16.09
C ASN A 354 6.60 -0.06 -15.96
N ASN A 355 6.27 0.57 -14.83
CA ASN A 355 4.93 1.12 -14.59
C ASN A 355 4.66 2.34 -15.48
N TYR A 356 5.63 3.22 -15.69
CA TYR A 356 5.50 4.33 -16.64
C TYR A 356 5.33 3.84 -18.08
N ARG A 357 6.05 2.77 -18.46
CA ARG A 357 5.86 2.14 -19.76
C ARG A 357 4.44 1.59 -19.91
N GLU A 358 3.95 0.86 -18.93
CA GLU A 358 2.59 0.32 -18.93
C GLU A 358 1.56 1.45 -19.03
N PHE A 359 1.73 2.50 -18.23
CA PHE A 359 0.88 3.68 -18.25
C PHE A 359 0.84 4.36 -19.63
N LEU A 360 2.00 4.62 -20.24
CA LEU A 360 2.09 5.21 -21.58
C LEU A 360 1.40 4.34 -22.65
N LEU A 361 1.63 3.02 -22.62
CA LEU A 361 1.07 2.10 -23.59
C LEU A 361 -0.45 1.96 -23.42
N MET A 362 -0.97 1.94 -22.22
CA MET A 362 -2.42 1.91 -21.95
C MET A 362 -3.11 3.18 -22.49
N LEU A 363 -2.49 4.35 -22.32
CA LEU A 363 -3.01 5.59 -22.91
C LEU A 363 -2.91 5.58 -24.44
N TYR A 364 -1.84 5.04 -25.00
CA TYR A 364 -1.64 4.94 -26.45
C TYR A 364 -2.68 4.01 -27.09
N GLU A 365 -2.99 2.86 -26.48
CA GLU A 365 -4.04 1.94 -26.95
C GLU A 365 -5.41 2.63 -27.00
N LYS A 366 -5.68 3.55 -26.08
CA LYS A 366 -6.87 4.42 -26.06
C LYS A 366 -6.71 5.70 -26.88
N LYS A 367 -5.69 5.78 -27.76
CA LYS A 367 -5.41 6.91 -28.63
C LYS A 367 -5.31 8.26 -27.89
N PHE A 368 -4.88 8.21 -26.63
CA PHE A 368 -4.77 9.39 -25.74
C PHE A 368 -6.10 10.17 -25.55
N GLU A 369 -7.24 9.48 -25.60
CA GLU A 369 -8.59 10.10 -25.58
C GLU A 369 -8.80 11.05 -24.41
N ASN A 370 -8.29 10.73 -23.20
CA ASN A 370 -8.45 11.53 -21.99
C ASN A 370 -7.12 12.10 -21.47
N LEU A 371 -6.23 12.46 -22.39
CA LEU A 371 -4.91 12.96 -22.04
C LEU A 371 -4.97 14.44 -21.62
N SER A 372 -4.87 14.71 -20.32
CA SER A 372 -4.74 16.08 -19.84
C SER A 372 -3.33 16.64 -20.12
N PRO A 373 -3.17 17.97 -20.17
CA PRO A 373 -1.85 18.61 -20.29
C PRO A 373 -0.87 18.17 -19.20
N GLU A 374 -1.34 17.96 -17.97
CA GLU A 374 -0.52 17.55 -16.83
C GLU A 374 0.01 16.12 -17.02
N ILE A 375 -0.84 15.20 -17.48
CA ILE A 375 -0.46 13.82 -17.80
C ILE A 375 0.58 13.82 -18.93
N ARG A 376 0.29 14.56 -20.00
CA ARG A 376 1.20 14.68 -21.15
C ARG A 376 2.57 15.20 -20.73
N ASN A 377 2.60 16.31 -19.99
CA ASN A 377 3.84 16.93 -19.53
C ASN A 377 4.62 16.02 -18.60
N ASN A 378 3.96 15.29 -17.70
CA ASN A 378 4.59 14.33 -16.81
C ASN A 378 5.26 13.19 -17.60
N LEU A 379 4.55 12.59 -18.56
CA LEU A 379 5.11 11.54 -19.42
C LEU A 379 6.30 12.06 -20.25
N ILE A 380 6.17 13.21 -20.89
CA ILE A 380 7.27 13.82 -21.64
C ILE A 380 8.46 14.09 -20.74
N SER A 381 8.25 14.66 -19.56
CA SER A 381 9.31 14.91 -18.58
C SER A 381 10.00 13.63 -18.11
N PHE A 382 9.26 12.58 -17.83
CA PHE A 382 9.82 11.29 -17.43
C PHE A 382 10.72 10.72 -18.52
N TYR A 383 10.26 10.73 -19.78
CA TYR A 383 11.01 10.16 -20.90
C TYR A 383 12.05 11.11 -21.55
N ASN A 384 12.09 12.39 -21.19
CA ASN A 384 13.14 13.31 -21.66
C ASN A 384 14.52 13.07 -21.04
N SER A 385 14.57 12.40 -19.89
CA SER A 385 15.83 11.98 -19.22
C SER A 385 16.41 10.70 -19.79
N ILE A 386 16.01 10.25 -20.97
CA ILE A 386 16.39 8.97 -21.53
C ILE A 386 17.89 8.89 -21.82
N ARG A 387 18.59 8.11 -20.99
CA ARG A 387 19.58 7.16 -21.52
C ARG A 387 18.81 5.89 -21.86
N ILE A 388 18.59 5.63 -23.16
CA ILE A 388 17.98 4.38 -23.63
C ILE A 388 18.76 3.26 -22.97
N PRO A 389 18.13 2.41 -22.15
CA PRO A 389 18.83 1.29 -21.52
C PRO A 389 19.40 0.41 -22.63
N ALA A 390 20.60 -0.10 -22.44
CA ALA A 390 21.20 -1.02 -23.41
C ALA A 390 20.27 -2.22 -23.60
N VAL A 391 19.74 -2.40 -24.79
CA VAL A 391 18.77 -3.44 -25.15
C VAL A 391 19.46 -4.80 -25.09
N LYS A 392 19.12 -5.64 -24.11
CA LYS A 392 19.79 -6.93 -23.87
C LYS A 392 19.32 -8.06 -24.80
N ASN A 393 18.13 -7.96 -25.36
CA ASN A 393 17.54 -9.00 -26.21
C ASN A 393 16.40 -8.49 -27.10
N LYS A 394 15.98 -9.32 -28.08
CA LYS A 394 14.92 -8.99 -29.05
C LYS A 394 13.55 -8.65 -28.40
N LYS A 395 13.22 -9.28 -27.28
CA LYS A 395 11.95 -9.01 -26.57
C LYS A 395 11.95 -7.61 -25.96
N GLU A 396 13.07 -7.21 -25.41
CA GLU A 396 13.26 -5.87 -24.84
C GLU A 396 13.28 -4.80 -25.95
N ALA A 397 13.97 -5.09 -27.08
CA ALA A 397 13.92 -4.23 -28.28
C ALA A 397 12.49 -3.94 -28.75
N LYS A 398 11.65 -4.97 -28.86
CA LYS A 398 10.25 -4.81 -29.25
C LYS A 398 9.45 -3.96 -28.28
N LYS A 399 9.72 -4.09 -26.98
CA LYS A 399 9.07 -3.24 -25.95
C LYS A 399 9.46 -1.77 -26.09
N TRP A 400 10.74 -1.49 -26.34
CA TRP A 400 11.21 -0.13 -26.57
C TRP A 400 10.68 0.47 -27.86
N GLN A 401 10.58 -0.30 -28.93
CA GLN A 401 9.94 0.16 -30.17
C GLN A 401 8.49 0.62 -29.92
N ALA A 402 7.70 -0.13 -29.16
CA ALA A 402 6.33 0.28 -28.82
C ALA A 402 6.30 1.59 -27.98
N VAL A 403 7.27 1.78 -27.08
CA VAL A 403 7.42 3.02 -26.33
C VAL A 403 7.76 4.20 -27.25
N GLU A 404 8.68 4.02 -28.20
CA GLU A 404 9.06 5.06 -29.17
C GLU A 404 7.89 5.47 -30.08
N GLU A 405 7.11 4.49 -30.54
CA GLU A 405 5.89 4.73 -31.31
C GLU A 405 4.86 5.54 -30.50
N ALA A 406 4.62 5.13 -29.25
CA ALA A 406 3.71 5.84 -28.36
C ALA A 406 4.20 7.26 -28.00
N LEU A 407 5.51 7.44 -27.79
CA LEU A 407 6.09 8.76 -27.50
C LEU A 407 6.02 9.68 -28.73
N THR A 408 6.21 9.13 -29.92
CA THR A 408 6.07 9.90 -31.18
C THR A 408 4.63 10.40 -31.33
N ALA A 409 3.65 9.54 -31.08
CA ALA A 409 2.25 9.91 -31.10
C ALA A 409 1.90 10.92 -29.98
N LEU A 410 2.46 10.75 -28.78
CA LEU A 410 2.27 11.66 -27.64
C LEU A 410 2.81 13.06 -27.93
N ARG A 411 3.93 13.18 -28.65
CA ARG A 411 4.58 14.45 -29.01
C ARG A 411 3.94 15.14 -30.21
N ALA A 412 3.17 14.43 -31.00
CA ALA A 412 2.43 15.01 -32.11
C ALA A 412 1.48 16.13 -31.61
N PRO A 413 1.29 17.21 -32.39
CA PRO A 413 0.28 18.21 -32.05
C PRO A 413 -1.08 17.53 -31.87
N ALA A 414 -1.82 17.90 -30.82
CA ALA A 414 -3.19 17.43 -30.69
C ALA A 414 -3.96 17.80 -31.96
N PRO A 415 -4.81 16.90 -32.50
CA PRO A 415 -5.67 17.27 -33.62
C PRO A 415 -6.42 18.54 -33.23
N GLN A 416 -6.27 19.61 -34.01
CA GLN A 416 -7.11 20.79 -33.83
C GLN A 416 -8.54 20.38 -34.20
N TYR A 417 -9.34 20.05 -33.21
CA TYR A 417 -10.79 19.98 -33.44
C TYR A 417 -11.25 21.41 -33.65
N ILE A 418 -11.46 21.80 -34.92
CA ILE A 418 -12.16 23.01 -35.28
C ILE A 418 -13.62 22.74 -34.85
N TYR A 419 -14.06 23.44 -33.79
CA TYR A 419 -15.47 23.50 -33.38
C TYR A 419 -16.26 24.42 -34.30
#